data_a1ee457d6f93b8e6de79f86db9a14649
#
_entry.id   a1ee457d6f93b8e6de79f86db9a14649
#
_cell.length_a   1.000
_cell.length_b   1.000
_cell.length_c   1.000
_cell.angle_alpha   90.00
_cell.angle_beta   90.00
_cell.angle_gamma   90.00
#
_symmetry.space_group_name_H-M   'P 1'
#
loop_
_entity.id
_entity.type
_entity.pdbx_description
1 polymer ?
#
loop_
_entity_poly.entity_id
_entity_poly.type
_entity_poly.pdbx_seq_one_letter_code
_entity_poly.pdbx_strand_id
1 'polypeptide(L)'
;MFIDTENECFLEPNTVIQCSINTINQERVKELTAGIDSTLEVDNHTLQAVLVKENTEANGLFCTNELDQIKDCTYYIITVPTPVDKNNRPILTPLIKASETVGSVLKNGDIVIYESTVYPGATEEDCVPILESVSGLKFNEDFYAGYSPERINPGDKEHTVEKILKVTSGSTPEIGEKVNDLYKSVIIAGTHLAPNIKVAEASKVIENSQ
;
A
#
# COMPACT_ATOMS: atom_id res chain seq x y z
N MET A 1 -0.38 -5.41 -4.71
CA MET A 1 0.71 -4.62 -5.34
C MET A 1 0.99 -3.39 -4.50
N PHE A 2 2.24 -3.10 -4.25
CA PHE A 2 2.67 -1.90 -3.51
C PHE A 2 3.23 -0.87 -4.48
N ILE A 3 2.78 0.38 -4.37
CA ILE A 3 3.37 1.52 -5.07
C ILE A 3 4.10 2.33 -4.02
N ASP A 4 5.41 2.14 -3.99
CA ASP A 4 6.29 2.83 -3.06
C ASP A 4 7.32 3.68 -3.80
N THR A 5 7.63 4.84 -3.23
CA THR A 5 8.78 5.65 -3.64
C THR A 5 9.98 5.50 -2.70
N GLU A 6 9.77 4.95 -1.48
CA GLU A 6 10.82 4.85 -0.46
C GLU A 6 10.57 3.72 0.56
N ASN A 7 10.66 2.46 0.24
CA ASN A 7 10.76 1.38 1.22
C ASN A 7 9.47 0.86 1.86
N GLU A 8 9.01 -0.28 1.49
CA GLU A 8 8.53 -1.32 2.42
C GLU A 8 7.97 -2.50 1.64
N CYS A 9 8.55 -3.68 1.82
CA CYS A 9 8.01 -4.93 1.29
C CYS A 9 7.78 -5.87 2.47
N PHE A 10 6.54 -6.31 2.65
CA PHE A 10 6.19 -7.28 3.69
C PHE A 10 5.71 -8.57 3.02
N LEU A 11 6.47 -9.64 3.16
CA LEU A 11 6.06 -10.98 2.73
C LEU A 11 6.39 -12.01 3.81
N GLU A 12 5.36 -12.65 4.32
CA GLU A 12 5.49 -13.87 5.10
C GLU A 12 5.82 -15.05 4.18
N PRO A 13 6.77 -15.94 4.56
CA PRO A 13 7.21 -17.06 3.71
C PRO A 13 6.14 -18.10 3.41
N ASN A 14 5.00 -18.07 4.06
CA ASN A 14 3.91 -19.06 3.92
C ASN A 14 2.64 -18.52 3.28
N THR A 15 2.60 -17.25 2.88
CA THR A 15 1.41 -16.66 2.28
C THR A 15 1.47 -16.79 0.76
N VAL A 16 0.45 -17.44 0.18
CA VAL A 16 0.31 -17.64 -1.27
C VAL A 16 -0.24 -16.36 -1.88
N ILE A 17 0.58 -15.32 -1.98
CA ILE A 17 0.22 -14.06 -2.63
C ILE A 17 1.28 -13.73 -3.67
N GLN A 18 0.84 -13.47 -4.90
CA GLN A 18 1.68 -12.82 -5.88
C GLN A 18 1.69 -11.32 -5.54
N CYS A 19 2.87 -10.81 -5.24
CA CYS A 19 3.09 -9.42 -4.94
C CYS A 19 3.97 -8.78 -6.01
N SER A 20 3.59 -7.59 -6.49
CA SER A 20 4.43 -6.81 -7.38
C SER A 20 4.72 -5.45 -6.73
N ILE A 21 5.99 -5.07 -6.66
CA ILE A 21 6.39 -3.70 -6.30
C ILE A 21 6.57 -2.92 -7.58
N ASN A 22 5.85 -1.80 -7.69
CA ASN A 22 6.06 -0.81 -8.74
C ASN A 22 6.58 0.48 -8.11
N THR A 23 7.76 0.91 -8.52
CA THR A 23 8.35 2.19 -8.10
C THR A 23 8.95 2.92 -9.30
N ILE A 24 8.85 4.25 -9.28
CA ILE A 24 9.48 5.12 -10.29
C ILE A 24 11.01 5.14 -10.15
N ASN A 25 11.55 4.67 -9.03
CA ASN A 25 12.98 4.63 -8.76
C ASN A 25 13.62 3.38 -9.39
N GLN A 26 14.20 3.52 -10.58
CA GLN A 26 14.84 2.42 -11.30
C GLN A 26 16.02 1.79 -10.54
N GLU A 27 16.77 2.56 -9.75
CA GLU A 27 17.87 2.02 -8.95
C GLU A 27 17.32 1.11 -7.84
N ARG A 28 16.19 1.50 -7.23
CA ARG A 28 15.51 0.65 -6.23
C ARG A 28 15.02 -0.67 -6.84
N VAL A 29 14.44 -0.64 -8.04
CA VAL A 29 14.04 -1.87 -8.75
C VAL A 29 15.26 -2.78 -8.99
N LYS A 30 16.39 -2.22 -9.43
CA LYS A 30 17.63 -3.00 -9.64
C LYS A 30 18.14 -3.63 -8.35
N GLU A 31 18.19 -2.88 -7.27
CA GLU A 31 18.62 -3.37 -5.96
C GLU A 31 17.73 -4.54 -5.49
N LEU A 32 16.42 -4.35 -5.45
CA LEU A 32 15.48 -5.37 -5.02
C LEU A 32 15.54 -6.61 -5.92
N THR A 33 15.61 -6.43 -7.23
CA THR A 33 15.74 -7.56 -8.19
C THR A 33 17.05 -8.32 -8.02
N ALA A 34 18.12 -7.64 -7.56
CA ALA A 34 19.38 -8.29 -7.19
C ALA A 34 19.33 -8.98 -5.82
N GLY A 35 18.22 -8.89 -5.10
CA GLY A 35 18.07 -9.44 -3.75
C GLY A 35 18.85 -8.66 -2.70
N ILE A 36 18.96 -7.34 -2.88
CA ILE A 36 19.64 -6.42 -1.97
C ILE A 36 18.62 -5.42 -1.47
N ASP A 37 18.53 -5.26 -0.16
CA ASP A 37 17.76 -4.20 0.47
C ASP A 37 18.69 -3.20 1.17
N SER A 38 18.94 -2.06 0.53
CA SER A 38 19.81 -1.00 1.06
C SER A 38 19.19 -0.27 2.27
N THR A 39 17.87 -0.42 2.51
CA THR A 39 17.18 0.18 3.64
C THR A 39 17.31 -0.66 4.91
N LEU A 40 17.74 -1.92 4.77
CA LEU A 40 17.91 -2.88 5.86
C LEU A 40 16.60 -3.21 6.62
N GLU A 41 15.46 -3.01 5.99
CA GLU A 41 14.16 -3.40 6.53
C GLU A 41 13.93 -4.91 6.41
N VAL A 42 14.35 -5.50 5.28
CA VAL A 42 14.32 -6.94 5.05
C VAL A 42 15.74 -7.46 4.86
N ASP A 43 16.09 -8.58 5.51
CA ASP A 43 17.38 -9.19 5.26
C ASP A 43 17.46 -9.78 3.84
N ASN A 44 18.65 -9.70 3.23
CA ASN A 44 18.85 -10.12 1.86
C ASN A 44 18.51 -11.59 1.59
N HIS A 45 18.67 -12.47 2.57
CA HIS A 45 18.36 -13.89 2.41
C HIS A 45 16.84 -14.10 2.32
N THR A 46 16.07 -13.44 3.17
CA THR A 46 14.60 -13.45 3.13
C THR A 46 14.09 -12.85 1.83
N LEU A 47 14.63 -11.71 1.40
CA LEU A 47 14.26 -11.09 0.12
C LEU A 47 14.53 -12.05 -1.05
N GLN A 48 15.72 -12.62 -1.13
CA GLN A 48 16.10 -13.55 -2.21
C GLN A 48 15.25 -14.82 -2.26
N ALA A 49 14.75 -15.27 -1.12
CA ALA A 49 13.91 -16.47 -1.04
C ALA A 49 12.52 -16.28 -1.66
N VAL A 50 12.04 -15.04 -1.77
CA VAL A 50 10.69 -14.72 -2.27
C VAL A 50 10.69 -14.08 -3.66
N LEU A 51 11.86 -13.65 -4.18
CA LEU A 51 11.95 -13.01 -5.48
C LEU A 51 11.62 -13.97 -6.63
N VAL A 52 10.80 -13.50 -7.55
CA VAL A 52 10.50 -14.19 -8.81
C VAL A 52 10.95 -13.34 -10.01
N LYS A 53 11.27 -14.02 -11.11
CA LYS A 53 11.79 -13.35 -12.33
C LYS A 53 10.69 -12.90 -13.28
N GLU A 54 9.54 -13.54 -13.21
CA GLU A 54 8.42 -13.28 -14.11
C GLU A 54 7.14 -13.09 -13.31
N ASN A 55 6.30 -12.16 -13.76
CA ASN A 55 4.99 -11.87 -13.14
C ASN A 55 3.91 -12.92 -13.47
N THR A 56 4.32 -14.11 -13.86
CA THR A 56 3.44 -15.25 -14.19
C THR A 56 3.44 -16.34 -13.13
N GLU A 57 4.31 -16.22 -12.13
CA GLU A 57 4.41 -17.18 -11.04
C GLU A 57 3.30 -16.96 -10.02
N ALA A 58 2.72 -18.04 -9.52
CA ALA A 58 1.57 -17.96 -8.61
C ALA A 58 1.91 -17.33 -7.24
N ASN A 59 3.19 -17.35 -6.85
CA ASN A 59 3.67 -16.87 -5.56
C ASN A 59 5.00 -16.17 -5.72
N GLY A 60 5.21 -15.10 -4.98
CA GLY A 60 6.49 -14.44 -4.89
C GLY A 60 6.42 -12.94 -5.08
N LEU A 61 7.58 -12.30 -4.99
CA LEU A 61 7.77 -10.88 -5.14
C LEU A 61 8.37 -10.56 -6.51
N PHE A 62 7.65 -9.81 -7.31
CA PHE A 62 8.10 -9.28 -8.59
C PHE A 62 8.32 -7.77 -8.48
N CYS A 63 9.51 -7.28 -8.85
CA CYS A 63 9.85 -5.86 -8.78
C CYS A 63 9.93 -5.28 -10.20
N THR A 64 9.20 -4.19 -10.44
CA THR A 64 9.13 -3.56 -11.77
C THR A 64 8.93 -2.05 -11.68
N ASN A 65 9.30 -1.33 -12.74
CA ASN A 65 8.89 0.05 -13.00
C ASN A 65 7.94 0.16 -14.21
N GLU A 66 7.53 -0.98 -14.77
CA GLU A 66 6.66 -1.04 -15.94
C GLU A 66 5.20 -1.21 -15.51
N LEU A 67 4.34 -0.24 -15.83
CA LEU A 67 2.92 -0.27 -15.45
C LEU A 67 2.14 -1.45 -16.05
N ASP A 68 2.48 -1.84 -17.27
CA ASP A 68 1.83 -2.99 -17.91
C ASP A 68 1.98 -4.30 -17.13
N GLN A 69 3.03 -4.42 -16.32
CA GLN A 69 3.28 -5.60 -15.50
C GLN A 69 2.36 -5.72 -14.29
N ILE A 70 1.65 -4.66 -13.94
CA ILE A 70 0.80 -4.58 -12.74
C ILE A 70 -0.69 -4.43 -13.06
N LYS A 71 -1.07 -4.30 -14.33
CA LYS A 71 -2.46 -4.07 -14.76
C LYS A 71 -3.44 -5.18 -14.38
N ASP A 72 -2.93 -6.40 -14.15
CA ASP A 72 -3.75 -7.56 -13.78
C ASP A 72 -3.91 -7.72 -12.25
N CYS A 73 -3.31 -6.85 -11.44
CA CYS A 73 -3.51 -6.82 -10.00
C CYS A 73 -4.96 -6.45 -9.65
N THR A 74 -5.45 -6.98 -8.54
CA THR A 74 -6.79 -6.67 -7.99
C THR A 74 -6.71 -5.70 -6.81
N TYR A 75 -5.62 -5.74 -6.05
CA TYR A 75 -5.36 -4.84 -4.93
C TYR A 75 -4.15 -3.97 -5.26
N TYR A 76 -4.32 -2.66 -5.12
CA TYR A 76 -3.25 -1.67 -5.26
C TYR A 76 -3.03 -1.00 -3.91
N ILE A 77 -1.85 -1.15 -3.33
CA ILE A 77 -1.50 -0.57 -2.03
C ILE A 77 -0.52 0.58 -2.27
N ILE A 78 -0.92 1.79 -1.88
CA ILE A 78 -0.16 3.03 -2.06
C ILE A 78 0.51 3.39 -0.73
N THR A 79 1.85 3.36 -0.70
CA THR A 79 2.68 3.57 0.49
C THR A 79 3.61 4.78 0.37
N VAL A 80 3.29 5.71 -0.54
CA VAL A 80 4.14 6.88 -0.80
C VAL A 80 4.24 7.82 0.40
N PRO A 81 5.38 8.51 0.60
CA PRO A 81 5.54 9.45 1.71
C PRO A 81 4.62 10.66 1.57
N THR A 82 4.23 11.23 2.72
CA THR A 82 3.47 12.47 2.82
C THR A 82 4.31 13.53 3.55
N PRO A 83 5.27 14.19 2.86
CA PRO A 83 6.09 15.22 3.46
C PRO A 83 5.26 16.45 3.85
N VAL A 84 5.82 17.33 4.68
CA VAL A 84 5.21 18.58 5.07
C VAL A 84 5.97 19.77 4.49
N ASP A 85 5.24 20.85 4.21
CA ASP A 85 5.82 22.13 3.81
C ASP A 85 6.42 22.90 5.02
N LYS A 86 7.01 24.06 4.76
CA LYS A 86 7.57 24.95 5.79
C LYS A 86 6.55 25.46 6.82
N ASN A 87 5.25 25.27 6.58
CA ASN A 87 4.16 25.66 7.47
C ASN A 87 3.50 24.42 8.13
N ASN A 88 4.16 23.27 8.08
CA ASN A 88 3.67 21.96 8.57
C ASN A 88 2.35 21.54 7.89
N ARG A 89 2.15 21.90 6.63
CA ARG A 89 1.01 21.42 5.84
C ARG A 89 1.41 20.19 5.03
N PRO A 90 0.60 19.13 4.96
CA PRO A 90 0.92 17.94 4.18
C PRO A 90 1.03 18.28 2.69
N ILE A 91 2.06 17.76 2.04
CA ILE A 91 2.26 17.84 0.59
C ILE A 91 1.71 16.56 -0.02
N LEU A 92 0.53 16.63 -0.63
CA LEU A 92 -0.12 15.46 -1.23
C LEU A 92 0.38 15.12 -2.64
N THR A 93 1.35 15.85 -3.19
CA THR A 93 1.85 15.63 -4.55
C THR A 93 2.29 14.17 -4.81
N PRO A 94 3.02 13.48 -3.91
CA PRO A 94 3.35 12.07 -4.14
C PRO A 94 2.10 11.19 -4.21
N LEU A 95 1.13 11.42 -3.32
CA LEU A 95 -0.12 10.68 -3.24
C LEU A 95 -0.99 10.89 -4.50
N ILE A 96 -1.08 12.13 -4.99
CA ILE A 96 -1.78 12.49 -6.24
C ILE A 96 -1.16 11.73 -7.42
N LYS A 97 0.17 11.78 -7.56
CA LYS A 97 0.88 11.08 -8.65
C LYS A 97 0.71 9.56 -8.58
N ALA A 98 0.75 8.98 -7.39
CA ALA A 98 0.49 7.56 -7.21
C ALA A 98 -0.95 7.19 -7.60
N SER A 99 -1.92 8.03 -7.23
CA SER A 99 -3.33 7.86 -7.64
C SER A 99 -3.52 7.99 -9.15
N GLU A 100 -2.84 8.94 -9.81
CA GLU A 100 -2.82 9.06 -11.29
C GLU A 100 -2.24 7.78 -11.93
N THR A 101 -1.14 7.28 -11.39
CA THR A 101 -0.48 6.05 -11.88
C THR A 101 -1.41 4.84 -11.76
N VAL A 102 -2.01 4.62 -10.58
CA VAL A 102 -2.97 3.53 -10.37
C VAL A 102 -4.21 3.71 -11.25
N GLY A 103 -4.76 4.92 -11.32
CA GLY A 103 -5.93 5.22 -12.13
C GLY A 103 -5.76 4.85 -13.61
N SER A 104 -4.52 4.92 -14.13
CA SER A 104 -4.23 4.57 -15.53
C SER A 104 -4.31 3.06 -15.84
N VAL A 105 -4.26 2.21 -14.83
CA VAL A 105 -4.32 0.73 -14.95
C VAL A 105 -5.50 0.11 -14.21
N LEU A 106 -6.30 0.93 -13.53
CA LEU A 106 -7.44 0.50 -12.72
C LEU A 106 -8.54 -0.11 -13.60
N LYS A 107 -9.14 -1.20 -13.14
CA LYS A 107 -10.23 -1.90 -13.82
C LYS A 107 -11.40 -2.20 -12.88
N ASN A 108 -12.48 -2.65 -13.43
CA ASN A 108 -13.69 -2.98 -12.66
C ASN A 108 -13.42 -4.06 -11.62
N GLY A 109 -13.86 -3.81 -10.39
CA GLY A 109 -13.70 -4.70 -9.24
C GLY A 109 -12.43 -4.48 -8.43
N ASP A 110 -11.50 -3.63 -8.86
CA ASP A 110 -10.25 -3.38 -8.16
C ASP A 110 -10.43 -2.58 -6.87
N ILE A 111 -9.49 -2.76 -5.94
CA ILE A 111 -9.47 -2.08 -4.64
C ILE A 111 -8.14 -1.34 -4.50
N VAL A 112 -8.22 -0.02 -4.24
CA VAL A 112 -7.05 0.83 -3.98
C VAL A 112 -6.96 1.11 -2.49
N ILE A 113 -5.87 0.67 -1.85
CA ILE A 113 -5.66 0.82 -0.40
C ILE A 113 -4.56 1.86 -0.19
N TYR A 114 -4.83 2.84 0.66
CA TYR A 114 -3.84 3.85 1.03
C TYR A 114 -3.28 3.56 2.41
N GLU A 115 -1.95 3.57 2.54
CA GLU A 115 -1.24 3.44 3.82
C GLU A 115 -0.56 4.74 4.26
N SER A 116 -0.38 5.68 3.34
CA SER A 116 0.23 6.97 3.61
C SER A 116 -0.48 7.72 4.72
N THR A 117 0.29 8.37 5.63
CA THR A 117 -0.28 9.19 6.70
C THR A 117 -0.95 10.44 6.13
N VAL A 118 -2.25 10.57 6.35
CA VAL A 118 -3.07 11.68 5.84
C VAL A 118 -4.05 12.18 6.90
N TYR A 119 -4.66 13.33 6.65
CA TYR A 119 -5.77 13.83 7.47
C TYR A 119 -7.09 13.12 7.13
N PRO A 120 -8.05 13.07 8.07
CA PRO A 120 -9.35 12.44 7.85
C PRO A 120 -10.10 13.04 6.65
N GLY A 121 -10.45 12.18 5.70
CA GLY A 121 -11.13 12.53 4.45
C GLY A 121 -10.22 12.58 3.22
N ALA A 122 -8.90 12.64 3.38
CA ALA A 122 -7.96 12.79 2.25
C ALA A 122 -8.12 11.68 1.21
N THR A 123 -8.31 10.44 1.62
CA THR A 123 -8.49 9.31 0.69
C THR A 123 -9.72 9.54 -0.21
N GLU A 124 -10.86 9.83 0.38
CA GLU A 124 -12.13 9.95 -0.36
C GLU A 124 -12.30 11.32 -1.05
N GLU A 125 -11.74 12.39 -0.49
CA GLU A 125 -11.97 13.77 -0.98
C GLU A 125 -10.87 14.24 -1.95
N ASP A 126 -9.62 13.75 -1.81
CA ASP A 126 -8.51 14.16 -2.66
C ASP A 126 -8.08 13.06 -3.64
N CYS A 127 -7.97 11.79 -3.19
CA CYS A 127 -7.40 10.72 -4.02
C CYS A 127 -8.45 10.06 -4.92
N VAL A 128 -9.63 9.76 -4.41
CA VAL A 128 -10.71 9.10 -5.20
C VAL A 128 -11.10 9.91 -6.44
N PRO A 129 -11.30 11.24 -6.39
CA PRO A 129 -11.62 12.02 -7.60
C PRO A 129 -10.56 11.92 -8.69
N ILE A 130 -9.29 11.71 -8.32
CA ILE A 130 -8.19 11.52 -9.27
C ILE A 130 -8.31 10.14 -9.93
N LEU A 131 -8.55 9.09 -9.14
CA LEU A 131 -8.78 7.74 -9.65
C LEU A 131 -9.95 7.72 -10.65
N GLU A 132 -11.09 8.36 -10.31
CA GLU A 132 -12.25 8.48 -11.21
C GLU A 132 -11.90 9.24 -12.49
N SER A 133 -11.22 10.38 -12.35
CA SER A 133 -10.86 11.24 -13.50
C SER A 133 -9.93 10.55 -14.49
N VAL A 134 -8.97 9.75 -14.00
CA VAL A 134 -7.97 9.09 -14.85
C VAL A 134 -8.51 7.78 -15.42
N SER A 135 -9.18 6.97 -14.62
CA SER A 135 -9.70 5.66 -15.05
C SER A 135 -11.01 5.76 -15.86
N GLY A 136 -11.81 6.80 -15.62
CA GLY A 136 -13.19 6.90 -16.13
C GLY A 136 -14.17 6.00 -15.41
N LEU A 137 -13.76 5.31 -14.36
CA LEU A 137 -14.55 4.42 -13.52
C LEU A 137 -15.23 5.19 -12.39
N LYS A 138 -16.28 4.62 -11.82
CA LYS A 138 -17.03 5.20 -10.71
C LYS A 138 -16.70 4.55 -9.36
N PHE A 139 -16.42 5.39 -8.40
CA PHE A 139 -16.18 4.98 -7.03
C PHE A 139 -17.39 4.30 -6.38
N ASN A 140 -17.15 3.20 -5.67
CA ASN A 140 -18.17 2.35 -5.03
C ASN A 140 -19.18 1.68 -5.99
N GLU A 141 -18.95 1.78 -7.31
CA GLU A 141 -19.69 1.04 -8.33
C GLU A 141 -18.73 0.12 -9.10
N ASP A 142 -17.70 0.70 -9.73
CA ASP A 142 -16.75 0.00 -10.58
C ASP A 142 -15.43 -0.34 -9.85
N PHE A 143 -14.98 0.54 -8.96
CA PHE A 143 -13.81 0.31 -8.12
C PHE A 143 -14.05 0.77 -6.69
N TYR A 144 -13.17 0.40 -5.78
CA TYR A 144 -13.32 0.63 -4.36
C TYR A 144 -12.03 1.16 -3.73
N ALA A 145 -12.15 1.74 -2.53
CA ALA A 145 -11.00 2.19 -1.77
C ALA A 145 -10.96 1.57 -0.36
N GLY A 146 -9.75 1.49 0.17
CA GLY A 146 -9.46 1.15 1.56
C GLY A 146 -8.42 2.07 2.15
N TYR A 147 -8.27 2.02 3.46
CA TYR A 147 -7.22 2.73 4.17
C TYR A 147 -6.72 1.88 5.34
N SER A 148 -5.40 1.84 5.51
CA SER A 148 -4.74 1.11 6.58
C SER A 148 -3.47 1.85 7.01
N PRO A 149 -3.49 2.65 8.07
CA PRO A 149 -2.33 3.48 8.45
C PRO A 149 -1.12 2.62 8.80
N GLU A 150 0.07 3.08 8.37
CA GLU A 150 1.33 2.51 8.83
C GLU A 150 1.60 2.93 10.27
N ARG A 151 2.02 1.97 11.10
CA ARG A 151 2.23 2.14 12.54
C ARG A 151 3.67 1.86 12.99
N ILE A 152 4.56 1.53 12.05
CA ILE A 152 5.97 1.23 12.37
C ILE A 152 6.78 2.52 12.36
N ASN A 153 7.67 2.65 13.35
CA ASN A 153 8.68 3.68 13.31
C ASN A 153 9.88 3.16 12.51
N PRO A 154 10.36 3.90 11.51
CA PRO A 154 11.55 3.50 10.75
C PRO A 154 12.72 3.14 11.67
N GLY A 155 13.30 1.94 11.47
CA GLY A 155 14.42 1.44 12.27
C GLY A 155 14.05 0.76 13.60
N ASP A 156 12.77 0.61 13.93
CA ASP A 156 12.33 -0.17 15.10
C ASP A 156 12.37 -1.67 14.79
N LYS A 157 13.36 -2.37 15.33
CA LYS A 157 13.55 -3.81 15.14
C LYS A 157 12.73 -4.67 16.12
N GLU A 158 12.14 -4.07 17.15
CA GLU A 158 11.32 -4.81 18.13
C GLU A 158 9.85 -4.86 17.76
N HIS A 159 9.35 -3.80 17.13
CA HIS A 159 7.95 -3.66 16.68
C HIS A 159 7.86 -3.83 15.17
N THR A 160 7.97 -5.06 14.70
CA THR A 160 7.78 -5.40 13.27
C THR A 160 6.30 -5.33 12.90
N VAL A 161 5.98 -5.15 11.61
CA VAL A 161 4.61 -5.15 11.06
C VAL A 161 3.75 -6.29 11.63
N GLU A 162 4.33 -7.46 11.76
CA GLU A 162 3.64 -8.66 12.24
C GLU A 162 3.16 -8.58 13.69
N LYS A 163 3.82 -7.76 14.52
CA LYS A 163 3.57 -7.66 15.97
C LYS A 163 2.66 -6.51 16.37
N ILE A 164 2.29 -5.65 15.45
CA ILE A 164 1.44 -4.48 15.71
C ILE A 164 0.05 -4.73 15.15
N LEU A 165 -0.97 -4.53 15.98
CA LEU A 165 -2.37 -4.59 15.55
C LEU A 165 -2.62 -3.59 14.41
N LYS A 166 -2.92 -4.07 13.20
CA LYS A 166 -3.11 -3.21 12.00
C LYS A 166 -4.56 -2.73 11.95
N VAL A 167 -4.75 -1.42 11.81
CA VAL A 167 -6.09 -0.85 11.57
C VAL A 167 -6.40 -0.97 10.09
N THR A 168 -7.60 -1.42 9.74
CA THR A 168 -8.06 -1.58 8.35
C THR A 168 -9.41 -0.92 8.16
N SER A 169 -9.74 -0.52 6.96
CA SER A 169 -11.06 0.03 6.61
C SER A 169 -11.32 -0.07 5.12
N GLY A 170 -12.58 0.08 4.73
CA GLY A 170 -13.00 0.11 3.34
C GLY A 170 -14.10 1.14 3.09
N SER A 171 -14.29 1.47 1.82
CA SER A 171 -15.30 2.43 1.36
C SER A 171 -16.74 1.92 1.48
N THR A 172 -16.91 0.60 1.58
CA THR A 172 -18.17 -0.06 1.95
C THR A 172 -17.89 -1.13 3.01
N PRO A 173 -18.89 -1.60 3.77
CA PRO A 173 -18.68 -2.68 4.74
C PRO A 173 -18.09 -3.94 4.12
N GLU A 174 -18.54 -4.34 2.93
CA GLU A 174 -18.02 -5.49 2.20
C GLU A 174 -16.55 -5.32 1.82
N ILE A 175 -16.17 -4.15 1.34
CA ILE A 175 -14.79 -3.84 0.98
C ILE A 175 -13.92 -3.76 2.24
N GLY A 176 -14.45 -3.22 3.34
CA GLY A 176 -13.78 -3.25 4.64
C GLY A 176 -13.39 -4.67 5.08
N GLU A 177 -14.30 -5.64 4.93
CA GLU A 177 -13.99 -7.04 5.23
C GLU A 177 -12.93 -7.62 4.27
N LYS A 178 -13.01 -7.35 2.96
CA LYS A 178 -12.00 -7.82 1.98
C LYS A 178 -10.62 -7.26 2.30
N VAL A 179 -10.51 -5.96 2.61
CA VAL A 179 -9.26 -5.32 3.03
C VAL A 179 -8.75 -5.94 4.33
N ASN A 180 -9.64 -6.10 5.31
CA ASN A 180 -9.31 -6.70 6.60
C ASN A 180 -8.79 -8.15 6.46
N ASP A 181 -9.40 -8.95 5.60
CA ASP A 181 -8.97 -10.33 5.34
C ASP A 181 -7.63 -10.40 4.62
N LEU A 182 -7.36 -9.46 3.69
CA LEU A 182 -6.05 -9.32 3.08
C LEU A 182 -4.97 -9.11 4.16
N TYR A 183 -5.16 -8.12 5.04
CA TYR A 183 -4.18 -7.84 6.10
C TYR A 183 -4.10 -8.94 7.16
N LYS A 184 -5.19 -9.59 7.51
CA LYS A 184 -5.17 -10.77 8.41
C LYS A 184 -4.31 -11.91 7.88
N SER A 185 -4.17 -12.04 6.56
CA SER A 185 -3.36 -13.09 5.97
C SER A 185 -1.85 -12.89 6.18
N VAL A 186 -1.42 -11.67 6.53
CA VAL A 186 -0.01 -11.31 6.71
C VAL A 186 0.33 -10.75 8.10
N ILE A 187 -0.65 -10.25 8.87
CA ILE A 187 -0.44 -9.64 10.19
C ILE A 187 -0.78 -10.61 11.31
N ILE A 188 0.23 -11.16 11.95
CA ILE A 188 0.07 -12.17 13.04
C ILE A 188 -0.58 -11.57 14.28
N ALA A 189 -0.28 -10.31 14.61
CA ALA A 189 -0.88 -9.60 15.76
C ALA A 189 -2.38 -9.34 15.60
N GLY A 190 -2.94 -9.60 14.42
CA GLY A 190 -4.34 -9.38 14.10
C GLY A 190 -4.62 -7.98 13.58
N THR A 191 -5.89 -7.75 13.25
CA THR A 191 -6.39 -6.51 12.65
C THR A 191 -7.54 -5.93 13.43
N HIS A 192 -7.77 -4.63 13.30
CA HIS A 192 -8.95 -3.93 13.79
C HIS A 192 -9.67 -3.26 12.62
N LEU A 193 -10.85 -3.76 12.27
CA LEU A 193 -11.67 -3.17 11.23
C LEU A 193 -12.37 -1.91 11.76
N ALA A 194 -11.95 -0.75 11.28
CA ALA A 194 -12.60 0.53 11.56
C ALA A 194 -13.90 0.65 10.75
N PRO A 195 -14.90 1.39 11.27
CA PRO A 195 -16.22 1.48 10.63
C PRO A 195 -16.22 2.17 9.26
N ASN A 196 -15.24 2.99 8.96
CA ASN A 196 -15.04 3.66 7.67
C ASN A 196 -13.61 4.22 7.54
N ILE A 197 -13.27 4.69 6.34
CA ILE A 197 -11.95 5.24 6.00
C ILE A 197 -11.60 6.44 6.89
N LYS A 198 -12.50 7.41 7.07
CA LYS A 198 -12.24 8.61 7.88
C LYS A 198 -11.90 8.31 9.34
N VAL A 199 -12.52 7.29 9.93
CA VAL A 199 -12.19 6.84 11.28
C VAL A 199 -10.80 6.21 11.34
N ALA A 200 -10.43 5.41 10.35
CA ALA A 200 -9.10 4.83 10.28
C ALA A 200 -8.00 5.89 10.07
N GLU A 201 -8.23 6.89 9.22
CA GLU A 201 -7.35 8.05 9.05
C GLU A 201 -7.20 8.85 10.35
N ALA A 202 -8.32 9.12 11.06
CA ALA A 202 -8.31 9.85 12.33
C ALA A 202 -7.53 9.11 13.42
N SER A 203 -7.55 7.78 13.44
CA SER A 203 -6.84 6.98 14.43
C SER A 203 -5.33 7.24 14.40
N LYS A 204 -4.74 7.39 13.21
CA LYS A 204 -3.31 7.70 13.04
C LYS A 204 -2.96 9.10 13.55
N VAL A 205 -3.82 10.08 13.31
CA VAL A 205 -3.61 11.46 13.79
C VAL A 205 -3.64 11.51 15.32
N ILE A 206 -4.58 10.80 15.95
CA ILE A 206 -4.70 10.73 17.40
C ILE A 206 -3.47 10.05 18.01
N GLU A 207 -3.05 8.91 17.44
CA GLU A 207 -1.89 8.16 17.91
C GLU A 207 -0.59 9.00 17.85
N ASN A 208 -0.38 9.73 16.78
CA ASN A 208 0.79 10.61 16.62
C ASN A 208 0.75 11.86 17.54
N SER A 209 -0.39 12.16 18.18
CA SER A 209 -0.58 13.33 19.04
C SER A 209 -0.41 13.04 20.52
N GLN A 210 -0.23 11.78 20.91
CA GLN A 210 0.01 11.32 22.29
C GLN A 210 1.50 11.16 22.57
#